data_424c7b544d0b70c6c45b5b868fed2932
#
_entry.id   424c7b544d0b70c6c45b5b868fed2932
#
_cell.length_a   1.000
_cell.length_b   1.000
_cell.length_c   1.000
_cell.angle_alpha   90.00
_cell.angle_beta   90.00
_cell.angle_gamma   90.00
#
_symmetry.space_group_name_H-M   'P 1'
#
loop_
_entity.id
_entity.type
_entity.pdbx_description
1 polymer ?
#
loop_
_entity_poly.entity_id
_entity_poly.type
_entity_poly.pdbx_seq_one_letter_code
_entity_poly.pdbx_strand_id
1 'polypeptide(L)'
;DESIIAIEDINPVAPVHALIIPKKCIETLNDLKPSDADIVGRMVLVANKLAKELKIDQSGYRTIFNCNDDGGQTVYHIHLHLVGGRKMNWPPG
;
A
#
# COMPACT_ATOMS: atom_id res chain seq x y z
N ASP A 1 -11.37 8.27 -2.10
CA ASP A 1 -12.21 7.29 -2.80
C ASP A 1 -13.14 6.61 -1.80
N GLU A 2 -14.40 6.47 -2.13
CA GLU A 2 -15.42 5.91 -1.22
C GLU A 2 -15.17 4.45 -0.86
N SER A 3 -14.53 3.69 -1.73
CA SER A 3 -14.28 2.26 -1.54
C SER A 3 -12.91 1.96 -0.95
N ILE A 4 -12.10 3.00 -0.72
CA ILE A 4 -10.72 2.87 -0.26
C ILE A 4 -10.49 3.89 0.85
N ILE A 5 -9.82 3.46 1.92
CA ILE A 5 -9.39 4.35 3.00
C ILE A 5 -7.87 4.38 3.06
N ALA A 6 -7.33 5.48 3.55
CA ALA A 6 -5.89 5.63 3.77
C ALA A 6 -5.67 6.08 5.21
N ILE A 7 -4.77 5.40 5.91
CA ILE A 7 -4.42 5.71 7.30
C ILE A 7 -2.90 5.71 7.47
N GLU A 8 -2.41 6.37 8.50
CA GLU A 8 -1.00 6.28 8.88
C GLU A 8 -0.73 4.96 9.58
N ASP A 9 0.43 4.34 9.31
CA ASP A 9 0.86 3.15 10.04
C ASP A 9 1.34 3.58 11.43
N ILE A 10 0.88 2.89 12.47
CA ILE A 10 1.26 3.19 13.85
C ILE A 10 2.69 2.78 14.19
N ASN A 11 3.30 1.92 13.37
CA ASN A 11 4.69 1.49 13.49
C ASN A 11 5.44 1.82 12.20
N PRO A 12 5.66 3.11 11.90
CA PRO A 12 6.21 3.51 10.62
C PRO A 12 7.65 3.03 10.43
N VAL A 13 7.96 2.57 9.22
CA VAL A 13 9.33 2.16 8.84
C VAL A 13 10.06 3.27 8.08
N ALA A 14 9.39 4.38 7.83
CA ALA A 14 9.94 5.54 7.12
C ALA A 14 9.22 6.80 7.60
N PRO A 15 9.74 8.01 7.31
CA PRO A 15 9.07 9.27 7.68
C PRO A 15 7.64 9.37 7.16
N VAL A 16 7.37 8.78 5.98
CA VAL A 16 6.03 8.61 5.46
C VAL A 16 5.76 7.12 5.38
N HIS A 17 4.72 6.66 6.06
CA HIS A 17 4.28 5.28 5.97
C HIS A 17 2.75 5.26 6.13
N ALA A 18 2.07 5.09 5.02
CA ALA A 18 0.61 5.02 4.98
C ALA A 18 0.14 3.64 4.52
N LEU A 19 -1.06 3.27 4.92
CA LEU A 19 -1.74 2.05 4.51
C LEU A 19 -2.95 2.45 3.68
N ILE A 20 -3.07 1.87 2.49
CA ILE A 20 -4.19 2.09 1.59
C ILE A 20 -4.99 0.79 1.57
N ILE A 21 -6.23 0.85 2.01
CA ILE A 21 -7.04 -0.31 2.38
C ILE A 21 -8.36 -0.27 1.64
N PRO A 22 -8.72 -1.33 0.87
CA PRO A 22 -10.05 -1.39 0.28
C PRO A 22 -11.07 -1.75 1.36
N LYS A 23 -12.26 -1.17 1.29
CA LYS A 23 -13.35 -1.53 2.20
C LYS A 23 -13.81 -2.96 1.98
N LYS A 24 -13.77 -3.46 0.73
CA LYS A 24 -14.03 -4.85 0.44
C LYS A 24 -12.97 -5.73 1.10
N CYS A 25 -13.41 -6.74 1.86
CA CYS A 25 -12.48 -7.67 2.50
C CYS A 25 -11.97 -8.70 1.49
N ILE A 26 -10.67 -8.63 1.20
CA ILE A 26 -9.93 -9.61 0.40
C ILE A 26 -8.74 -10.01 1.25
N GLU A 27 -8.62 -11.28 1.60
CA GLU A 27 -7.63 -11.69 2.60
C GLU A 27 -6.20 -11.59 2.10
N THR A 28 -5.92 -12.11 0.90
CA THR A 28 -4.57 -12.10 0.32
C THR A 28 -4.61 -11.75 -1.16
N LEU A 29 -3.45 -11.44 -1.75
CA LEU A 29 -3.34 -11.24 -3.20
C LEU A 29 -3.75 -12.49 -3.98
N ASN A 30 -3.59 -13.68 -3.40
CA ASN A 30 -3.98 -14.93 -4.05
C ASN A 30 -5.49 -15.08 -4.18
N ASP A 31 -6.25 -14.32 -3.41
CA ASP A 31 -7.72 -14.36 -3.43
C ASP A 31 -8.32 -13.34 -4.41
N LEU A 32 -7.48 -12.56 -5.09
CA LEU A 32 -7.94 -11.60 -6.08
C LEU A 32 -8.56 -12.33 -7.28
N LYS A 33 -9.68 -11.78 -7.75
CA LYS A 33 -10.39 -12.23 -8.94
C LYS A 33 -10.24 -11.20 -10.05
N PRO A 34 -10.48 -11.55 -11.32
CA PRO A 34 -10.47 -10.55 -12.40
C PRO A 34 -11.39 -9.35 -12.13
N SER A 35 -12.52 -9.57 -11.44
CA SER A 35 -13.43 -8.50 -11.05
C SER A 35 -12.83 -7.55 -10.01
N ASP A 36 -11.74 -7.91 -9.36
CA ASP A 36 -11.05 -7.07 -8.37
C ASP A 36 -9.95 -6.19 -8.99
N ALA A 37 -9.69 -6.32 -10.29
CA ALA A 37 -8.63 -5.55 -10.95
C ALA A 37 -8.83 -4.04 -10.80
N ASP A 38 -10.07 -3.58 -10.89
CA ASP A 38 -10.40 -2.16 -10.75
C ASP A 38 -10.05 -1.64 -9.35
N ILE A 39 -10.40 -2.37 -8.30
CA ILE A 39 -10.13 -1.90 -6.93
C ILE A 39 -8.63 -1.83 -6.65
N VAL A 40 -7.86 -2.78 -7.16
CA VAL A 40 -6.40 -2.78 -6.99
C VAL A 40 -5.77 -1.60 -7.73
N GLY A 41 -6.20 -1.34 -8.97
CA GLY A 41 -5.73 -0.17 -9.72
C GLY A 41 -6.06 1.14 -9.01
N ARG A 42 -7.25 1.23 -8.43
CA ARG A 42 -7.66 2.42 -7.67
C ARG A 42 -6.86 2.59 -6.39
N MET A 43 -6.46 1.52 -5.73
CA MET A 43 -5.55 1.59 -4.58
C MET A 43 -4.22 2.23 -4.97
N VAL A 44 -3.67 1.87 -6.12
CA VAL A 44 -2.44 2.47 -6.63
C VAL A 44 -2.64 3.96 -6.95
N LEU A 45 -3.77 4.32 -7.53
CA LEU A 45 -4.09 5.72 -7.82
C LEU A 45 -4.25 6.55 -6.53
N VAL A 46 -4.83 5.98 -5.48
CA VAL A 46 -4.92 6.64 -4.18
C VAL A 46 -3.52 6.86 -3.60
N ALA A 47 -2.64 5.85 -3.69
CA ALA A 47 -1.25 6.00 -3.26
C ALA A 47 -0.53 7.11 -4.04
N ASN A 48 -0.72 7.16 -5.34
CA ASN A 48 -0.16 8.20 -6.21
C ASN A 48 -0.60 9.60 -5.77
N LYS A 49 -1.88 9.79 -5.54
CA LYS A 49 -2.43 11.06 -5.09
C LYS A 49 -1.88 11.46 -3.72
N LEU A 50 -1.86 10.52 -2.80
CA LEU A 50 -1.37 10.75 -1.44
C LEU A 50 0.12 11.11 -1.44
N ALA A 51 0.92 10.46 -2.29
CA ALA A 51 2.34 10.76 -2.43
C ALA A 51 2.57 12.22 -2.85
N LYS A 52 1.73 12.73 -3.74
CA LYS A 52 1.80 14.15 -4.14
C LYS A 52 1.42 15.08 -3.00
N GLU A 53 0.37 14.75 -2.28
CA GLU A 53 -0.08 15.54 -1.12
C GLU A 53 1.00 15.58 -0.03
N LEU A 54 1.70 14.49 0.19
CA LEU A 54 2.76 14.36 1.19
C LEU A 54 4.13 14.78 0.66
N LYS A 55 4.20 15.24 -0.59
CA LYS A 55 5.41 15.80 -1.23
C LYS A 55 6.57 14.80 -1.30
N ILE A 56 6.27 13.53 -1.53
CA ILE A 56 7.27 12.49 -1.73
C ILE A 56 7.29 11.97 -3.18
N ASP A 57 6.45 12.51 -4.05
CA ASP A 57 6.35 12.08 -5.44
C ASP A 57 7.63 12.36 -6.24
N GLN A 58 8.26 13.53 -6.04
CA GLN A 58 9.44 13.92 -6.79
C GLN A 58 10.70 13.15 -6.34
N SER A 59 10.91 12.99 -5.04
CA SER A 59 12.03 12.22 -4.51
C SER A 59 11.85 10.72 -4.69
N GLY A 60 10.61 10.30 -4.75
CA GLY A 60 10.26 8.91 -4.97
C GLY A 60 9.76 8.20 -3.72
N TYR A 61 9.10 7.08 -3.95
CA TYR A 61 8.51 6.29 -2.88
C TYR A 61 8.40 4.83 -3.33
N ARG A 62 8.08 3.96 -2.40
CA ARG A 62 7.85 2.55 -2.68
C ARG A 62 6.44 2.17 -2.25
N THR A 63 5.79 1.33 -3.05
CA THR A 63 4.53 0.72 -2.66
C THR A 63 4.72 -0.78 -2.54
N ILE A 64 4.10 -1.39 -1.52
CA ILE A 64 4.31 -2.79 -1.18
C ILE A 64 3.00 -3.46 -0.86
N PHE A 65 2.72 -4.57 -1.55
CA PHE A 65 1.75 -5.57 -1.11
C PHE A 65 2.51 -6.77 -0.56
N ASN A 66 2.18 -7.21 0.62
CA ASN A 66 2.70 -8.45 1.19
C ASN A 66 1.64 -9.55 1.05
N CYS A 67 2.06 -10.76 0.72
CA CYS A 67 1.16 -11.90 0.57
C CYS A 67 1.68 -13.07 1.37
N ASN A 68 0.88 -13.54 2.31
CA ASN A 68 1.15 -14.70 3.15
C ASN A 68 2.44 -14.58 3.99
N ASP A 69 2.86 -15.68 4.58
CA ASP A 69 3.90 -15.70 5.60
C ASP A 69 5.27 -15.25 5.10
N ASP A 70 5.74 -15.81 4.01
CA ASP A 70 7.04 -15.42 3.44
C ASP A 70 7.05 -13.97 2.94
N GLY A 71 5.90 -13.44 2.58
CA GLY A 71 5.77 -12.03 2.21
C GLY A 71 5.70 -11.09 3.40
N GLY A 72 5.55 -11.61 4.62
CA GLY A 72 5.44 -10.81 5.83
C GLY A 72 4.05 -10.23 6.09
N GLN A 73 3.01 -10.85 5.53
CA GLN A 73 1.65 -10.42 5.78
C GLN A 73 1.22 -10.78 7.20
N THR A 74 0.81 -9.78 7.98
CA THR A 74 0.37 -9.98 9.36
C THR A 74 -1.12 -9.77 9.54
N VAL A 75 -1.74 -8.94 8.70
CA VAL A 75 -3.19 -8.68 8.72
C VAL A 75 -3.79 -9.21 7.42
N TYR A 76 -4.76 -10.11 7.53
CA TYR A 76 -5.36 -10.78 6.38
C TYR A 76 -6.59 -10.03 5.86
N HIS A 77 -6.32 -8.82 5.46
CA HIS A 77 -7.15 -7.91 4.69
C HIS A 77 -6.16 -7.10 3.86
N ILE A 78 -6.16 -7.25 2.56
CA ILE A 78 -5.10 -6.65 1.73
C ILE A 78 -4.99 -5.15 1.97
N HIS A 79 -3.77 -4.67 1.97
CA HIS A 79 -3.47 -3.25 2.09
C HIS A 79 -2.17 -2.95 1.36
N LEU A 80 -2.12 -1.79 0.75
CA LEU A 80 -0.94 -1.31 0.04
C LEU A 80 -0.19 -0.37 0.96
N HIS A 81 1.07 -0.72 1.26
CA HIS A 81 1.95 0.20 1.98
C HIS A 81 2.46 1.27 1.02
N LEU A 82 2.41 2.52 1.45
CA LEU A 82 3.09 3.63 0.79
C LEU A 82 4.19 4.10 1.73
N VAL A 83 5.45 3.95 1.34
CA VAL A 83 6.59 4.32 2.17
C VAL A 83 7.52 5.28 1.42
N GLY A 84 7.93 6.35 2.08
CA GLY A 84 8.77 7.37 1.47
C GLY A 84 9.38 8.30 2.50
N GLY A 85 10.07 9.33 2.02
CA GLY A 85 10.73 10.30 2.89
C GLY A 85 12.16 9.90 3.25
N ARG A 86 12.66 8.80 2.72
CA ARG A 86 14.06 8.37 2.79
C ARG A 86 14.40 7.47 1.61
N LYS A 87 15.69 7.27 1.37
CA LYS A 87 16.17 6.33 0.36
C LYS A 87 15.82 4.90 0.77
N MET A 88 15.21 4.16 -0.13
CA MET A 88 14.96 2.72 0.03
C MET A 88 16.14 1.95 -0.52
N ASN A 89 16.42 0.80 0.09
CA ASN A 89 17.53 -0.06 -0.33
C ASN A 89 17.07 -1.11 -1.33
N TRP A 90 18.02 -1.68 -2.03
CA TRP A 90 17.81 -2.83 -2.88
C TRP A 90 18.93 -3.85 -2.59
N PRO A 91 18.62 -5.17 -2.36
CA PRO A 91 17.29 -5.80 -2.43
C PRO A 91 16.33 -5.32 -1.33
N PRO A 92 14.99 -5.46 -1.56
CA PRO A 92 13.99 -4.85 -0.68
C PRO A 92 13.74 -5.59 0.64
N GLY A 93 14.35 -6.70 0.86
CA GLY A 93 14.09 -7.48 2.06
C GLY A 93 15.29 -8.12 2.70
#